data_4c5cdd62aacb12acb9455444b75fcd34
#
_entry.id   4c5cdd62aacb12acb9455444b75fcd34
#
_cell.length_a   1.000
_cell.length_b   1.000
_cell.length_c   1.000
_cell.angle_alpha   90.00
_cell.angle_beta   90.00
_cell.angle_gamma   90.00
#
_symmetry.space_group_name_H-M   'P 1'
#
loop_
_entity.id
_entity.type
_entity.pdbx_description
1 polymer ?
#
loop_
_entity_poly.entity_id
_entity_poly.type
_entity_poly.pdbx_seq_one_letter_code
_entity_poly.pdbx_strand_id
1 'polypeptide(L)'
;MRAATTLLRRATPRWARSVFIQVEKTPNPFSLKFLPSQPVKLGAETSSGFHFTKGDSESNKSPLARKLFTIDHITGVFIQQDFVTVSKNDEGAWSTIKPHVFSHLMDFFAEGVDAVSADDESTPRDTEILDTDSEVVAMIKELIEVRIRPAVQEDGGDIFYRGFDEATGLVQVELAGSCVGCPSSSVTLTNGVENMLMHYVEEVRGIENVTPAGDEDDFKLSFDPPDSPHVSI
;
A
#
# COMPACT_ATOMS: atom_id res chain seq x y z
N MET A 1 9.49 32.30 57.65
CA MET A 1 8.75 31.12 57.23
C MET A 1 7.95 31.49 55.98
N ARG A 2 8.41 31.08 54.80
CA ARG A 2 7.69 31.31 53.52
C ARG A 2 7.13 29.99 53.07
N ALA A 3 5.80 29.89 53.04
CA ALA A 3 5.07 28.74 52.56
C ALA A 3 5.18 28.67 51.02
N ALA A 4 5.72 27.56 50.49
CA ALA A 4 5.76 27.27 49.06
C ALA A 4 4.38 26.66 48.68
N THR A 5 3.59 27.42 47.94
CA THR A 5 2.32 26.97 47.37
C THR A 5 2.64 26.17 46.09
N THR A 6 2.60 24.84 46.20
CA THR A 6 2.69 23.93 45.07
C THR A 6 1.40 24.01 44.28
N LEU A 7 1.46 24.65 43.10
CA LEU A 7 0.38 24.65 42.13
C LEU A 7 0.30 23.24 41.46
N LEU A 8 -0.65 22.44 41.93
CA LEU A 8 -1.09 21.23 41.23
C LEU A 8 -1.70 21.64 39.88
N ARG A 9 -0.91 21.46 38.80
CA ARG A 9 -1.42 21.50 37.44
C ARG A 9 -2.47 20.40 37.29
N ARG A 10 -3.74 20.75 37.34
CA ARG A 10 -4.85 19.89 36.94
C ARG A 10 -4.61 19.53 35.47
N ALA A 11 -4.24 18.28 35.21
CA ALA A 11 -4.28 17.72 33.87
C ALA A 11 -5.75 17.76 33.41
N THR A 12 -6.04 18.61 32.45
CA THR A 12 -7.34 18.58 31.76
C THR A 12 -7.51 17.21 31.14
N PRO A 13 -8.65 16.52 31.35
CA PRO A 13 -8.90 15.26 30.68
C PRO A 13 -8.90 15.55 29.19
N ARG A 14 -7.94 14.96 28.49
CA ARG A 14 -7.88 14.96 27.04
C ARG A 14 -9.07 14.08 26.62
N TRP A 15 -10.17 14.72 26.26
CA TRP A 15 -11.29 14.04 25.65
C TRP A 15 -10.71 13.27 24.44
N ALA A 16 -10.56 11.98 24.58
CA ALA A 16 -10.22 11.11 23.48
C ALA A 16 -11.31 11.33 22.43
N ARG A 17 -10.99 12.03 21.33
CA ARG A 17 -11.90 12.11 20.20
C ARG A 17 -12.08 10.67 19.76
N SER A 18 -13.29 10.16 19.88
CA SER A 18 -13.60 8.81 19.41
C SER A 18 -13.32 8.81 17.91
N VAL A 19 -12.35 8.00 17.49
CA VAL A 19 -12.03 7.81 16.09
C VAL A 19 -13.16 7.01 15.49
N PHE A 20 -13.80 7.56 14.48
CA PHE A 20 -14.73 6.80 13.66
C PHE A 20 -13.95 6.22 12.48
N ILE A 21 -14.18 4.93 12.19
CA ILE A 21 -13.49 4.22 11.10
C ILE A 21 -14.57 3.69 10.16
N GLN A 22 -14.53 4.11 8.90
CA GLN A 22 -15.35 3.55 7.85
C GLN A 22 -14.62 2.39 7.18
N VAL A 23 -15.37 1.49 6.55
CA VAL A 23 -14.80 0.37 5.78
C VAL A 23 -15.38 0.39 4.38
N GLU A 24 -14.49 0.39 3.41
CA GLU A 24 -14.83 0.29 2.00
C GLU A 24 -14.32 -1.03 1.43
N LYS A 25 -15.06 -1.52 0.45
CA LYS A 25 -14.63 -2.68 -0.34
C LYS A 25 -13.62 -2.23 -1.37
N THR A 26 -12.61 -3.03 -1.59
CA THR A 26 -11.66 -2.88 -2.68
C THR A 26 -12.05 -3.82 -3.84
N PRO A 27 -11.52 -3.62 -5.04
CA PRO A 27 -11.66 -4.58 -6.15
C PRO A 27 -11.12 -5.97 -5.80
N ASN A 28 -10.15 -6.04 -4.87
CA ASN A 28 -9.61 -7.28 -4.36
C ASN A 28 -10.49 -7.83 -3.22
N PRO A 29 -11.15 -9.00 -3.39
CA PRO A 29 -12.03 -9.59 -2.37
C PRO A 29 -11.27 -9.98 -1.09
N PHE A 30 -9.95 -10.12 -1.17
CA PHE A 30 -9.07 -10.44 -0.05
C PHE A 30 -8.57 -9.20 0.71
N SER A 31 -8.94 -7.99 0.27
CA SER A 31 -8.54 -6.74 0.92
C SER A 31 -9.73 -5.87 1.31
N LEU A 32 -9.59 -5.11 2.38
CA LEU A 32 -10.53 -4.08 2.79
C LEU A 32 -9.79 -2.80 3.15
N LYS A 33 -10.38 -1.66 2.77
CA LYS A 33 -9.88 -0.32 3.05
C LYS A 33 -10.59 0.25 4.27
N PHE A 34 -9.83 0.65 5.27
CA PHE A 34 -10.29 1.25 6.52
C PHE A 34 -9.95 2.74 6.50
N LEU A 35 -10.95 3.60 6.62
CA LEU A 35 -10.81 5.06 6.58
C LEU A 35 -11.08 5.64 7.97
N PRO A 36 -10.03 5.99 8.72
CA PRO A 36 -10.17 6.66 9.99
C PRO A 36 -10.61 8.12 9.79
N SER A 37 -11.40 8.65 10.73
CA SER A 37 -11.85 10.06 10.70
C SER A 37 -10.74 11.08 11.02
N GLN A 38 -9.53 10.61 11.26
CA GLN A 38 -8.33 11.41 11.47
C GLN A 38 -7.16 10.80 10.70
N PRO A 39 -6.21 11.63 10.21
CA PRO A 39 -5.09 11.11 9.44
C PRO A 39 -4.21 10.17 10.26
N VAL A 40 -3.69 9.15 9.59
CA VAL A 40 -2.68 8.24 10.12
C VAL A 40 -1.35 8.98 10.11
N LYS A 41 -0.65 9.00 11.22
CA LYS A 41 0.66 9.63 11.32
C LYS A 41 1.71 8.69 10.73
N LEU A 42 2.33 9.09 9.64
CA LEU A 42 3.32 8.28 8.91
C LEU A 42 4.76 8.54 9.33
N GLY A 43 5.02 9.55 10.18
CA GLY A 43 6.39 9.94 10.55
C GLY A 43 7.14 10.72 9.47
N ALA A 44 6.68 10.68 8.21
CA ALA A 44 7.23 11.42 7.07
C ALA A 44 6.09 11.99 6.22
N GLU A 45 6.35 13.10 5.53
CA GLU A 45 5.44 13.65 4.52
C GLU A 45 5.70 12.94 3.19
N THR A 46 4.76 12.10 2.77
CA THR A 46 4.83 11.36 1.51
C THR A 46 3.46 11.27 0.85
N SER A 47 3.42 11.29 -0.47
CA SER A 47 2.22 10.99 -1.26
C SER A 47 1.99 9.49 -1.41
N SER A 48 3.05 8.71 -1.23
CA SER A 48 3.04 7.25 -1.30
C SER A 48 2.73 6.64 0.07
N GLY A 49 2.16 5.44 0.07
CA GLY A 49 1.96 4.67 1.29
C GLY A 49 3.12 3.71 1.58
N PHE A 50 3.00 3.01 2.70
CA PHE A 50 3.93 1.98 3.13
C PHE A 50 3.27 0.61 3.07
N HIS A 51 3.87 -0.32 2.35
CA HIS A 51 3.40 -1.70 2.27
C HIS A 51 4.22 -2.62 3.15
N PHE A 52 3.54 -3.45 3.92
CA PHE A 52 4.15 -4.44 4.82
C PHE A 52 3.55 -5.81 4.56
N THR A 53 4.40 -6.81 4.40
CA THR A 53 4.02 -8.22 4.27
C THR A 53 4.33 -8.97 5.55
N LYS A 54 3.47 -9.89 5.95
CA LYS A 54 3.65 -10.69 7.17
C LYS A 54 4.88 -11.57 7.02
N GLY A 55 5.81 -11.44 7.96
CA GLY A 55 7.07 -12.19 7.97
C GLY A 55 8.26 -11.43 7.39
N ASP A 56 8.03 -10.31 6.74
CA ASP A 56 9.09 -9.43 6.28
C ASP A 56 9.74 -8.68 7.45
N SER A 57 11.06 -8.48 7.38
CA SER A 57 11.83 -7.69 8.34
C SER A 57 11.36 -6.23 8.41
N GLU A 58 10.91 -5.67 7.28
CA GLU A 58 10.37 -4.32 7.17
C GLU A 58 9.12 -4.10 8.02
N SER A 59 8.34 -5.16 8.29
CA SER A 59 7.15 -5.09 9.14
C SER A 59 7.47 -4.63 10.57
N ASN A 60 8.72 -4.78 11.02
CA ASN A 60 9.18 -4.30 12.32
C ASN A 60 9.26 -2.77 12.41
N LYS A 61 9.36 -2.07 11.28
CA LYS A 61 9.41 -0.61 11.21
C LYS A 61 8.05 0.03 11.49
N SER A 62 6.95 -0.73 11.40
CA SER A 62 5.60 -0.23 11.65
C SER A 62 5.00 -0.81 12.93
N PRO A 63 4.82 0.00 14.00
CA PRO A 63 4.07 -0.40 15.17
C PRO A 63 2.62 -0.81 14.85
N LEU A 64 1.99 -0.15 13.87
CA LEU A 64 0.63 -0.46 13.45
C LEU A 64 0.58 -1.79 12.70
N ALA A 65 1.47 -2.02 11.71
CA ALA A 65 1.51 -3.28 10.97
C ALA A 65 1.75 -4.46 11.91
N ARG A 66 2.69 -4.35 12.86
CA ARG A 66 2.94 -5.40 13.86
C ARG A 66 1.70 -5.74 14.68
N LYS A 67 0.92 -4.74 15.11
CA LYS A 67 -0.34 -4.97 15.83
C LYS A 67 -1.34 -5.71 14.97
N LEU A 68 -1.50 -5.30 13.72
CA LEU A 68 -2.45 -5.93 12.79
C LEU A 68 -2.04 -7.36 12.41
N PHE A 69 -0.74 -7.65 12.29
CA PHE A 69 -0.24 -9.00 12.00
C PHE A 69 -0.41 -10.01 13.13
N THR A 70 -0.78 -9.56 14.34
CA THR A 70 -1.19 -10.47 15.44
C THR A 70 -2.55 -11.13 15.16
N ILE A 71 -3.34 -10.57 14.25
CA ILE A 71 -4.61 -11.14 13.83
C ILE A 71 -4.33 -12.28 12.85
N ASP A 72 -4.96 -13.44 13.12
CA ASP A 72 -4.83 -14.59 12.23
C ASP A 72 -5.34 -14.27 10.83
N HIS A 73 -4.74 -14.91 9.82
CA HIS A 73 -5.08 -14.78 8.41
C HIS A 73 -4.75 -13.44 7.73
N ILE A 74 -4.27 -12.42 8.46
CA ILE A 74 -3.76 -11.19 7.82
C ILE A 74 -2.39 -11.48 7.24
N THR A 75 -2.22 -11.13 5.95
CA THR A 75 -1.01 -11.35 5.16
C THR A 75 -0.32 -10.06 4.76
N GLY A 76 -1.08 -8.97 4.58
CA GLY A 76 -0.56 -7.69 4.16
C GLY A 76 -1.25 -6.52 4.85
N VAL A 77 -0.50 -5.45 5.07
CA VAL A 77 -0.99 -4.17 5.58
C VAL A 77 -0.37 -3.05 4.75
N PHE A 78 -1.21 -2.22 4.16
CA PHE A 78 -0.78 -1.03 3.47
C PHE A 78 -1.28 0.19 4.23
N ILE A 79 -0.39 1.12 4.55
CA ILE A 79 -0.67 2.29 5.39
C ILE A 79 -0.42 3.55 4.58
N GLN A 80 -1.45 4.37 4.44
CA GLN A 80 -1.40 5.68 3.83
C GLN A 80 -1.97 6.71 4.81
N GLN A 81 -1.77 7.99 4.58
CA GLN A 81 -2.20 9.05 5.49
C GLN A 81 -3.71 9.03 5.76
N ASP A 82 -4.51 8.71 4.74
CA ASP A 82 -5.96 8.80 4.82
C ASP A 82 -6.64 7.45 5.03
N PHE A 83 -5.93 6.35 4.83
CA PHE A 83 -6.51 5.01 4.98
C PHE A 83 -5.47 3.93 5.33
N VAL A 84 -5.99 2.80 5.78
CA VAL A 84 -5.23 1.57 5.99
C VAL A 84 -5.93 0.45 5.24
N THR A 85 -5.22 -0.21 4.32
CA THR A 85 -5.71 -1.41 3.66
C THR A 85 -5.15 -2.64 4.34
N VAL A 86 -6.03 -3.58 4.66
CA VAL A 86 -5.67 -4.86 5.27
C VAL A 86 -6.01 -5.97 4.31
N SER A 87 -5.04 -6.84 4.03
CA SER A 87 -5.17 -8.01 3.16
C SER A 87 -5.10 -9.29 3.98
N LYS A 88 -5.91 -10.27 3.59
CA LYS A 88 -5.98 -11.59 4.23
C LYS A 88 -5.74 -12.71 3.22
N ASN A 89 -5.42 -13.92 3.72
CA ASN A 89 -5.46 -15.13 2.90
C ASN A 89 -6.92 -15.58 2.65
N ASP A 90 -7.10 -16.59 1.83
CA ASP A 90 -8.40 -17.15 1.45
C ASP A 90 -9.14 -17.84 2.62
N GLU A 91 -8.42 -18.36 3.61
CA GLU A 91 -9.00 -19.08 4.76
C GLU A 91 -9.74 -18.17 5.74
N GLY A 92 -9.32 -16.91 5.88
CA GLY A 92 -9.87 -15.96 6.84
C GLY A 92 -11.24 -15.40 6.46
N ALA A 93 -12.20 -15.36 7.38
CA ALA A 93 -13.49 -14.73 7.17
C ALA A 93 -13.49 -13.27 7.66
N TRP A 94 -13.93 -12.34 6.78
CA TRP A 94 -14.02 -10.92 7.14
C TRP A 94 -14.94 -10.63 8.32
N SER A 95 -15.97 -11.47 8.54
CA SER A 95 -16.85 -11.35 9.73
C SER A 95 -16.11 -11.51 11.05
N THR A 96 -15.06 -12.34 11.07
CA THR A 96 -14.22 -12.55 12.24
C THR A 96 -13.09 -11.53 12.32
N ILE A 97 -12.43 -11.22 11.18
CA ILE A 97 -11.25 -10.36 11.13
C ILE A 97 -11.59 -8.89 11.41
N LYS A 98 -12.67 -8.35 10.81
CA LYS A 98 -13.02 -6.92 10.93
C LYS A 98 -13.11 -6.41 12.37
N PRO A 99 -13.80 -7.07 13.31
CA PRO A 99 -13.88 -6.59 14.69
C PRO A 99 -12.50 -6.43 15.35
N HIS A 100 -11.57 -7.36 15.08
CA HIS A 100 -10.21 -7.29 15.61
C HIS A 100 -9.41 -6.13 14.99
N VAL A 101 -9.53 -5.94 13.67
CA VAL A 101 -8.91 -4.79 13.00
C VAL A 101 -9.42 -3.48 13.57
N PHE A 102 -10.73 -3.33 13.78
CA PHE A 102 -11.31 -2.14 14.41
C PHE A 102 -10.74 -1.91 15.79
N SER A 103 -10.66 -2.94 16.64
CA SER A 103 -10.11 -2.84 18.00
C SER A 103 -8.66 -2.34 17.96
N HIS A 104 -7.82 -2.97 17.14
CA HIS A 104 -6.40 -2.60 17.04
C HIS A 104 -6.19 -1.18 16.48
N LEU A 105 -6.99 -0.77 15.48
CA LEU A 105 -6.92 0.59 14.96
C LEU A 105 -7.38 1.62 16.00
N MET A 106 -8.48 1.36 16.72
CA MET A 106 -8.96 2.25 17.78
C MET A 106 -7.93 2.41 18.91
N ASP A 107 -7.35 1.31 19.34
CA ASP A 107 -6.31 1.31 20.37
C ASP A 107 -5.07 2.08 19.89
N PHE A 108 -4.66 1.86 18.65
CA PHE A 108 -3.53 2.54 18.06
C PHE A 108 -3.74 4.07 17.98
N PHE A 109 -4.90 4.51 17.53
CA PHE A 109 -5.23 5.94 17.49
C PHE A 109 -5.34 6.57 18.89
N ALA A 110 -5.77 5.80 19.88
CA ALA A 110 -5.82 6.26 21.27
C ALA A 110 -4.41 6.46 21.87
N GLU A 111 -3.44 5.63 21.49
CA GLU A 111 -2.04 5.76 21.87
C GLU A 111 -1.37 6.99 21.24
N GLY A 112 -1.79 7.40 20.04
CA GLY A 112 -1.32 8.59 19.34
C GLY A 112 0.12 8.51 18.86
N VAL A 113 0.65 7.30 18.69
CA VAL A 113 1.99 7.01 18.15
C VAL A 113 2.02 7.08 16.62
N ASP A 114 3.20 7.17 16.03
CA ASP A 114 3.35 7.14 14.59
C ASP A 114 3.19 5.70 14.06
N ALA A 115 2.55 5.56 12.90
CA ALA A 115 2.26 4.26 12.30
C ALA A 115 3.51 3.61 11.70
N VAL A 116 4.47 4.43 11.28
CA VAL A 116 5.76 4.02 10.75
C VAL A 116 6.85 4.77 11.52
N SER A 117 7.93 4.10 11.87
CA SER A 117 9.06 4.73 12.58
C SER A 117 9.81 5.70 11.65
N ALA A 118 10.14 6.88 12.16
CA ALA A 118 10.78 7.96 11.41
C ALA A 118 12.24 7.66 10.98
N ASP A 119 12.77 6.49 11.30
CA ASP A 119 14.16 6.11 10.98
C ASP A 119 14.42 5.89 9.48
N ASP A 120 13.40 6.00 8.66
CA ASP A 120 13.48 5.84 7.20
C ASP A 120 13.41 7.22 6.51
N GLU A 121 14.43 8.07 6.75
CA GLU A 121 14.60 9.34 6.05
C GLU A 121 14.86 9.18 4.54
N SER A 122 14.79 7.97 4.00
CA SER A 122 15.30 7.66 2.68
C SER A 122 14.31 7.05 1.70
N THR A 123 13.00 7.19 1.86
CA THR A 123 12.14 6.96 0.70
C THR A 123 12.11 8.24 -0.14
N PRO A 124 12.97 8.36 -1.17
CA PRO A 124 12.76 9.37 -2.18
C PRO A 124 11.32 9.17 -2.67
N ARG A 125 10.59 10.23 -2.89
CA ARG A 125 9.36 10.12 -3.66
C ARG A 125 9.76 9.42 -4.96
N ASP A 126 9.28 8.20 -5.16
CA ASP A 126 9.61 7.37 -6.34
C ASP A 126 9.33 8.10 -7.66
N THR A 127 8.44 9.09 -7.61
CA THR A 127 8.04 9.98 -8.70
C THR A 127 8.67 11.37 -8.63
N GLU A 128 9.64 11.62 -7.75
CA GLU A 128 10.39 12.87 -7.74
C GLU A 128 11.18 13.02 -9.05
N ILE A 129 10.92 14.14 -9.75
CA ILE A 129 11.61 14.44 -11.01
C ILE A 129 12.97 15.04 -10.67
N LEU A 130 14.02 14.37 -11.14
CA LEU A 130 15.40 14.77 -10.94
C LEU A 130 15.93 15.49 -12.19
N ASP A 131 16.90 16.37 -12.02
CA ASP A 131 17.59 17.04 -13.14
C ASP A 131 18.29 16.06 -14.11
N THR A 132 18.52 14.83 -13.64
CA THR A 132 19.14 13.74 -14.44
C THR A 132 18.13 12.91 -15.22
N ASP A 133 16.82 13.08 -14.97
CA ASP A 133 15.79 12.33 -15.67
C ASP A 133 15.68 12.79 -17.13
N SER A 134 15.45 11.84 -18.04
CA SER A 134 15.08 12.17 -19.41
C SER A 134 13.66 12.76 -19.44
N GLU A 135 13.33 13.50 -20.49
CA GLU A 135 11.98 14.06 -20.68
C GLU A 135 10.90 12.97 -20.61
N VAL A 136 11.18 11.79 -21.15
CA VAL A 136 10.29 10.62 -21.12
C VAL A 136 10.08 10.15 -19.68
N VAL A 137 11.15 9.98 -18.91
CA VAL A 137 11.08 9.56 -17.50
C VAL A 137 10.33 10.59 -16.66
N ALA A 138 10.59 11.87 -16.85
CA ALA A 138 9.89 12.94 -16.14
C ALA A 138 8.37 12.89 -16.42
N MET A 139 7.99 12.68 -17.69
CA MET A 139 6.59 12.57 -18.09
C MET A 139 5.90 11.33 -17.50
N ILE A 140 6.59 10.18 -17.48
CA ILE A 140 6.09 8.95 -16.84
C ILE A 140 5.84 9.19 -15.36
N LYS A 141 6.82 9.76 -14.64
CA LYS A 141 6.71 10.07 -13.19
C LYS A 141 5.56 11.02 -12.91
N GLU A 142 5.40 12.08 -13.71
CA GLU A 142 4.29 13.03 -13.57
C GLU A 142 2.94 12.36 -13.78
N LEU A 143 2.79 11.51 -14.80
CA LEU A 143 1.54 10.78 -15.06
C LEU A 143 1.20 9.82 -13.93
N ILE A 144 2.18 9.11 -13.40
CA ILE A 144 1.98 8.23 -12.25
C ILE A 144 1.49 9.04 -11.06
N GLU A 145 2.15 10.14 -10.71
CA GLU A 145 1.82 10.94 -9.53
C GLU A 145 0.46 11.62 -9.64
N VAL A 146 0.17 12.24 -10.79
CA VAL A 146 -0.99 13.14 -10.93
C VAL A 146 -2.27 12.40 -11.31
N ARG A 147 -2.17 11.29 -12.06
CA ARG A 147 -3.34 10.62 -12.63
C ARG A 147 -3.52 9.18 -12.18
N ILE A 148 -2.43 8.40 -12.16
CA ILE A 148 -2.53 6.96 -11.92
C ILE A 148 -2.62 6.67 -10.43
N ARG A 149 -1.70 7.21 -9.63
CA ARG A 149 -1.65 6.97 -8.18
C ARG A 149 -2.95 7.33 -7.46
N PRO A 150 -3.59 8.48 -7.69
CA PRO A 150 -4.85 8.80 -7.04
C PRO A 150 -5.95 7.76 -7.32
N ALA A 151 -6.08 7.28 -8.56
CA ALA A 151 -7.06 6.27 -8.92
C ALA A 151 -6.77 4.92 -8.23
N VAL A 152 -5.49 4.53 -8.17
CA VAL A 152 -5.06 3.30 -7.48
C VAL A 152 -5.30 3.40 -5.97
N GLN A 153 -5.07 4.56 -5.38
CA GLN A 153 -5.33 4.82 -3.96
C GLN A 153 -6.83 4.86 -3.62
N GLU A 154 -7.69 5.28 -4.55
CA GLU A 154 -9.15 5.13 -4.38
C GLU A 154 -9.54 3.67 -4.19
N ASP A 155 -8.89 2.75 -4.89
CA ASP A 155 -9.09 1.30 -4.78
C ASP A 155 -8.35 0.66 -3.58
N GLY A 156 -7.65 1.45 -2.77
CA GLY A 156 -6.96 1.01 -1.55
C GLY A 156 -5.59 0.39 -1.79
N GLY A 157 -5.00 0.62 -2.96
CA GLY A 157 -3.64 0.23 -3.30
C GLY A 157 -2.71 1.42 -3.50
N ASP A 158 -1.54 1.16 -4.06
CA ASP A 158 -0.60 2.15 -4.56
C ASP A 158 0.23 1.58 -5.70
N ILE A 159 0.93 2.48 -6.42
CA ILE A 159 1.83 2.15 -7.51
C ILE A 159 3.14 2.93 -7.33
N PHE A 160 4.26 2.23 -7.37
CA PHE A 160 5.59 2.82 -7.27
C PHE A 160 6.31 2.71 -8.59
N TYR A 161 6.92 3.80 -9.02
CA TYR A 161 7.83 3.81 -10.16
C TYR A 161 9.17 3.18 -9.77
N ARG A 162 9.65 2.21 -10.57
CA ARG A 162 10.92 1.51 -10.33
C ARG A 162 11.94 1.74 -11.44
N GLY A 163 11.49 2.08 -12.64
CA GLY A 163 12.38 2.36 -13.76
C GLY A 163 11.68 2.43 -15.11
N PHE A 164 12.45 2.83 -16.11
CA PHE A 164 12.05 2.78 -17.51
C PHE A 164 13.20 2.23 -18.34
N ASP A 165 12.94 1.17 -19.07
CA ASP A 165 13.91 0.59 -20.01
C ASP A 165 13.69 1.20 -21.41
N GLU A 166 14.57 2.09 -21.82
CA GLU A 166 14.50 2.76 -23.12
C GLU A 166 14.65 1.79 -24.31
N ALA A 167 15.34 0.64 -24.12
CA ALA A 167 15.56 -0.31 -25.19
C ALA A 167 14.28 -1.11 -25.52
N THR A 168 13.52 -1.47 -24.50
CA THR A 168 12.28 -2.25 -24.63
C THR A 168 11.02 -1.37 -24.63
N GLY A 169 11.09 -0.17 -24.07
CA GLY A 169 9.95 0.71 -23.85
C GLY A 169 9.07 0.27 -22.67
N LEU A 170 9.60 -0.55 -21.75
CA LEU A 170 8.86 -1.04 -20.61
C LEU A 170 9.06 -0.15 -19.38
N VAL A 171 7.95 0.24 -18.75
CA VAL A 171 7.96 0.94 -17.48
C VAL A 171 7.87 -0.09 -16.35
N GLN A 172 8.86 -0.12 -15.47
CA GLN A 172 8.89 -0.97 -14.31
C GLN A 172 8.14 -0.30 -13.17
N VAL A 173 7.12 -1.01 -12.65
CA VAL A 173 6.30 -0.54 -11.54
C VAL A 173 6.17 -1.63 -10.49
N GLU A 174 5.98 -1.22 -9.26
CA GLU A 174 5.64 -2.11 -8.15
C GLU A 174 4.26 -1.75 -7.63
N LEU A 175 3.40 -2.76 -7.46
CA LEU A 175 2.06 -2.60 -6.94
C LEU A 175 2.02 -2.90 -5.44
N ALA A 176 1.21 -2.15 -4.69
CA ALA A 176 1.06 -2.30 -3.25
C ALA A 176 -0.41 -2.33 -2.80
N GLY A 177 -0.64 -2.70 -1.55
CA GLY A 177 -1.96 -2.67 -0.94
C GLY A 177 -2.93 -3.67 -1.56
N SER A 178 -4.14 -3.22 -1.92
CA SER A 178 -5.17 -4.05 -2.52
C SER A 178 -4.81 -4.61 -3.91
N CYS A 179 -3.82 -3.99 -4.58
CA CYS A 179 -3.41 -4.39 -5.92
C CYS A 179 -2.58 -5.67 -5.92
N VAL A 180 -1.97 -6.02 -4.78
CA VAL A 180 -1.18 -7.26 -4.63
C VAL A 180 -2.09 -8.47 -4.54
N GLY A 181 -1.81 -9.51 -5.35
CA GLY A 181 -2.52 -10.80 -5.30
C GLY A 181 -4.00 -10.75 -5.71
N CYS A 182 -4.42 -9.70 -6.41
CA CYS A 182 -5.80 -9.59 -6.87
C CYS A 182 -6.02 -10.33 -8.20
N PRO A 183 -6.86 -11.38 -8.25
CA PRO A 183 -7.07 -12.17 -9.47
C PRO A 183 -7.73 -11.37 -10.61
N SER A 184 -8.55 -10.36 -10.26
CA SER A 184 -9.32 -9.58 -11.23
C SER A 184 -8.70 -8.22 -11.56
N SER A 185 -7.93 -7.64 -10.65
CA SER A 185 -7.36 -6.29 -10.84
C SER A 185 -5.96 -6.32 -11.44
N SER A 186 -5.21 -7.42 -11.32
CA SER A 186 -3.89 -7.49 -11.95
C SER A 186 -3.98 -7.24 -13.46
N VAL A 187 -4.92 -7.85 -14.14
CA VAL A 187 -5.11 -7.64 -15.60
C VAL A 187 -5.80 -6.31 -15.89
N THR A 188 -6.86 -5.94 -15.15
CA THR A 188 -7.64 -4.73 -15.47
C THR A 188 -6.90 -3.46 -15.07
N LEU A 189 -6.26 -3.45 -13.89
CA LEU A 189 -5.47 -2.31 -13.44
C LEU A 189 -4.22 -2.15 -14.28
N THR A 190 -3.49 -3.25 -14.50
CA THR A 190 -2.29 -3.28 -15.35
C THR A 190 -2.61 -2.74 -16.75
N ASN A 191 -3.66 -3.25 -17.39
CA ASN A 191 -4.09 -2.77 -18.70
C ASN A 191 -4.54 -1.29 -18.66
N GLY A 192 -5.20 -0.84 -17.58
CA GLY A 192 -5.63 0.55 -17.42
C GLY A 192 -4.44 1.50 -17.29
N VAL A 193 -3.46 1.16 -16.47
CA VAL A 193 -2.21 1.91 -16.29
C VAL A 193 -1.39 1.90 -17.58
N GLU A 194 -1.21 0.74 -18.19
CA GLU A 194 -0.49 0.56 -19.46
C GLU A 194 -1.08 1.42 -20.57
N ASN A 195 -2.40 1.31 -20.78
CA ASN A 195 -3.08 2.11 -21.81
C ASN A 195 -2.95 3.60 -21.55
N MET A 196 -2.98 4.04 -20.28
CA MET A 196 -2.82 5.45 -19.94
C MET A 196 -1.39 5.92 -20.25
N LEU A 197 -0.37 5.19 -19.84
CA LEU A 197 1.02 5.53 -20.12
C LEU A 197 1.30 5.53 -21.62
N MET A 198 0.88 4.49 -22.35
CA MET A 198 1.06 4.40 -23.82
C MET A 198 0.31 5.49 -24.59
N HIS A 199 -0.79 6.02 -24.04
CA HIS A 199 -1.55 7.08 -24.67
C HIS A 199 -0.85 8.44 -24.59
N TYR A 200 -0.16 8.72 -23.48
CA TYR A 200 0.48 10.02 -23.26
C TYR A 200 1.98 10.03 -23.57
N VAL A 201 2.64 8.88 -23.59
CA VAL A 201 4.09 8.73 -23.80
C VAL A 201 4.32 7.73 -24.91
N GLU A 202 4.71 8.23 -26.08
CA GLU A 202 4.85 7.42 -27.31
C GLU A 202 5.96 6.36 -27.23
N GLU A 203 6.95 6.57 -26.37
CA GLU A 203 8.07 5.65 -26.13
C GLU A 203 7.68 4.44 -25.28
N VAL A 204 6.60 4.54 -24.50
CA VAL A 204 6.12 3.46 -23.65
C VAL A 204 5.40 2.41 -24.49
N ARG A 205 5.80 1.14 -24.35
CA ARG A 205 5.22 -0.02 -25.05
C ARG A 205 4.50 -0.98 -24.13
N GLY A 206 4.67 -0.82 -22.80
CA GLY A 206 4.03 -1.66 -21.81
C GLY A 206 4.54 -1.37 -20.42
N ILE A 207 3.98 -2.10 -19.45
CA ILE A 207 4.43 -2.06 -18.06
C ILE A 207 4.86 -3.45 -17.60
N GLU A 208 5.85 -3.48 -16.74
CA GLU A 208 6.34 -4.66 -16.06
C GLU A 208 6.15 -4.49 -14.54
N ASN A 209 5.42 -5.41 -13.91
CA ASN A 209 5.31 -5.41 -12.47
C ASN A 209 6.53 -6.11 -11.88
N VAL A 210 7.35 -5.36 -11.14
CA VAL A 210 8.53 -5.89 -10.46
C VAL A 210 8.18 -6.09 -8.99
N THR A 211 8.46 -7.29 -8.48
CA THR A 211 8.36 -7.57 -7.05
C THR A 211 9.66 -7.13 -6.39
N PRO A 212 9.64 -6.50 -5.19
CA PRO A 212 10.87 -6.21 -4.46
C PRO A 212 11.71 -7.47 -4.32
N ALA A 213 13.02 -7.36 -4.56
CA ALA A 213 13.95 -8.49 -4.48
C ALA A 213 13.93 -9.08 -3.05
N GLY A 214 13.12 -10.11 -2.85
CA GLY A 214 12.92 -10.81 -1.58
C GLY A 214 12.00 -12.02 -1.68
N ASP A 215 11.10 -12.04 -2.67
CA ASP A 215 10.06 -13.07 -2.79
C ASP A 215 10.17 -13.90 -4.10
N GLU A 216 11.39 -14.30 -4.49
CA GLU A 216 11.62 -15.05 -5.75
C GLU A 216 11.17 -16.52 -5.74
N ASP A 217 10.46 -17.03 -4.73
CA ASP A 217 10.31 -18.49 -4.63
C ASP A 217 8.90 -19.09 -4.72
N ASP A 218 7.79 -18.35 -4.95
CA ASP A 218 6.49 -19.05 -4.89
C ASP A 218 5.42 -18.69 -5.94
N PHE A 219 5.73 -18.06 -7.07
CA PHE A 219 4.71 -17.86 -8.11
C PHE A 219 5.16 -18.27 -9.52
N LYS A 220 5.56 -19.52 -9.69
CA LYS A 220 5.52 -20.19 -10.99
C LYS A 220 4.14 -20.80 -11.18
N LEU A 221 3.19 -20.02 -11.70
CA LEU A 221 2.04 -20.59 -12.39
C LEU A 221 2.55 -21.33 -13.62
N SER A 222 2.66 -22.65 -13.51
CA SER A 222 2.80 -23.53 -14.68
C SER A 222 1.51 -23.43 -15.48
N PHE A 223 1.53 -22.64 -16.52
CA PHE A 223 0.50 -22.62 -17.52
C PHE A 223 0.80 -23.81 -18.43
N ASP A 224 0.25 -24.98 -18.11
CA ASP A 224 0.17 -26.08 -19.05
C ASP A 224 -0.92 -25.76 -20.08
N PRO A 225 -0.60 -25.64 -21.37
CA PRO A 225 -1.62 -25.47 -22.40
C PRO A 225 -2.47 -26.73 -22.48
N PRO A 226 -3.79 -26.64 -22.67
CA PRO A 226 -4.65 -27.79 -22.77
C PRO A 226 -4.21 -28.68 -23.94
N ASP A 227 -4.08 -29.98 -23.65
CA ASP A 227 -3.72 -31.06 -24.57
C ASP A 227 -4.47 -30.95 -25.89
N SER A 228 -3.74 -30.93 -26.99
CA SER A 228 -4.28 -31.02 -28.34
C SER A 228 -4.83 -32.42 -28.56
N PRO A 229 -6.04 -32.58 -29.11
CA PRO A 229 -6.60 -33.90 -29.36
C PRO A 229 -5.78 -34.61 -30.43
N HIS A 230 -5.26 -35.81 -30.08
CA HIS A 230 -4.68 -36.73 -31.03
C HIS A 230 -5.75 -37.16 -32.06
N VAL A 231 -5.56 -36.70 -33.29
CA VAL A 231 -6.27 -37.24 -34.44
C VAL A 231 -5.49 -38.49 -34.88
N SER A 232 -6.03 -39.67 -34.60
CA SER A 232 -5.58 -40.90 -35.19
C SER A 232 -6.21 -41.06 -36.59
N ILE A 233 -5.35 -41.24 -37.59
CA ILE A 233 -5.69 -41.70 -38.94
C ILE A 233 -5.49 -43.22 -38.94
#